data_355db4025df90e4d2f4ebaf53d396c5e
#
_entry.id   355db4025df90e4d2f4ebaf53d396c5e
#
_cell.length_a   1.000
_cell.length_b   1.000
_cell.length_c   1.000
_cell.angle_alpha   90.00
_cell.angle_beta   90.00
_cell.angle_gamma   90.00
#
_symmetry.space_group_name_H-M   'P 1'
#
loop_
_entity.id
_entity.type
_entity.pdbx_description
1 polymer ?
#
loop_
_entity_poly.entity_id
_entity_poly.type
_entity_poly.pdbx_seq_one_letter_code
_entity_poly.pdbx_strand_id
1 'polypeptide(L)'
;RRVLFRSQAVINEAHSRGLVVPDRVRGKEGETQAAGAYVAYPKKGLHEWIGSMDLNSLYPSVIRALNMSPETIVGQIRQDRTKDMIRNGMASGMSFAECWEGKFACLEYDIVMNQDIGEDIIIDWENGKSQQVSGKEAYDIIFLNGQSLMLSANGTIFTYETKGVIPGLLERWYAERKDLQKKAKTAGDSKEFEFWDKRQLVKKINLNSAYGALLNAGSRSEEHTSELQSRGLISYAV
;
A
#
# COMPACT_ATOMS: atom_id res chain seq x y z
N ARG A 1 -18.53 -15.00 -3.12
CA ARG A 1 -19.32 -14.36 -2.03
C ARG A 1 -18.47 -13.57 -1.02
N ARG A 2 -17.28 -14.04 -0.61
CA ARG A 2 -16.43 -13.32 0.38
C ARG A 2 -15.80 -12.02 -0.15
N VAL A 3 -15.44 -11.96 -1.42
CA VAL A 3 -14.88 -10.76 -2.07
C VAL A 3 -15.94 -9.65 -2.18
N LEU A 4 -17.15 -10.00 -2.58
CA LEU A 4 -18.29 -9.07 -2.69
C LEU A 4 -18.60 -8.32 -1.39
N PHE A 5 -18.51 -9.00 -0.24
CA PHE A 5 -18.78 -8.38 1.05
C PHE A 5 -17.77 -7.29 1.43
N ARG A 6 -16.51 -7.43 1.02
CA ARG A 6 -15.44 -6.47 1.33
C ARG A 6 -15.48 -5.25 0.42
N SER A 7 -15.68 -5.47 -0.87
CA SER A 7 -15.92 -4.38 -1.82
C SER A 7 -17.14 -3.57 -1.39
N GLN A 8 -18.20 -4.23 -0.91
CA GLN A 8 -19.39 -3.56 -0.39
C GLN A 8 -19.11 -2.68 0.84
N ALA A 9 -18.18 -3.10 1.72
CA ALA A 9 -17.81 -2.28 2.87
C ALA A 9 -17.10 -0.98 2.47
N VAL A 10 -16.22 -1.05 1.46
CA VAL A 10 -15.55 0.15 0.90
C VAL A 10 -16.57 1.06 0.21
N ILE A 11 -17.47 0.49 -0.59
CA ILE A 11 -18.54 1.23 -1.27
C ILE A 11 -19.45 1.94 -0.24
N ASN A 12 -19.87 1.24 0.80
CA ASN A 12 -20.72 1.82 1.84
C ASN A 12 -20.00 2.95 2.58
N GLU A 13 -18.70 2.80 2.86
CA GLU A 13 -17.88 3.84 3.46
C GLU A 13 -17.76 5.07 2.55
N ALA A 14 -17.49 4.85 1.25
CA ALA A 14 -17.43 5.94 0.26
C ALA A 14 -18.78 6.69 0.17
N HIS A 15 -19.89 5.96 0.05
CA HIS A 15 -21.23 6.56 0.00
C HIS A 15 -21.57 7.33 1.28
N SER A 16 -21.15 6.83 2.47
CA SER A 16 -21.38 7.55 3.73
C SER A 16 -20.64 8.89 3.80
N ARG A 17 -19.61 9.05 2.99
CA ARG A 17 -18.84 10.30 2.81
C ARG A 17 -19.29 11.14 1.61
N GLY A 18 -20.36 10.73 0.92
CA GLY A 18 -20.86 11.41 -0.29
C GLY A 18 -20.01 11.21 -1.53
N LEU A 19 -19.11 10.21 -1.53
CA LEU A 19 -18.25 9.90 -2.66
C LEU A 19 -18.95 8.90 -3.61
N VAL A 20 -18.79 9.12 -4.91
CA VAL A 20 -19.27 8.22 -5.95
C VAL A 20 -18.18 7.20 -6.27
N VAL A 21 -18.52 5.93 -6.19
CA VAL A 21 -17.62 4.84 -6.57
C VAL A 21 -17.82 4.53 -8.04
N PRO A 22 -16.77 4.52 -8.88
CA PRO A 22 -16.88 4.24 -10.29
C PRO A 22 -17.43 2.83 -10.56
N ASP A 23 -18.07 2.66 -11.72
CA ASP A 23 -18.55 1.37 -12.17
C ASP A 23 -17.38 0.44 -12.54
N ARG A 24 -17.63 -0.86 -12.38
CA ARG A 24 -16.65 -1.86 -12.77
C ARG A 24 -16.44 -1.85 -14.29
N VAL A 25 -15.20 -1.65 -14.74
CA VAL A 25 -14.83 -1.80 -16.14
C VAL A 25 -14.85 -3.29 -16.50
N ARG A 26 -15.72 -3.67 -17.43
CA ARG A 26 -15.78 -5.04 -17.96
C ARG A 26 -14.87 -5.14 -19.18
N GLY A 27 -13.94 -6.11 -19.19
CA GLY A 27 -13.24 -6.47 -20.43
C GLY A 27 -11.71 -6.43 -20.43
N LYS A 28 -11.05 -6.07 -19.34
CA LYS A 28 -9.60 -6.26 -19.22
C LYS A 28 -9.29 -7.56 -18.47
N GLU A 29 -9.55 -8.71 -19.09
CA GLU A 29 -8.97 -9.98 -18.64
C GLU A 29 -7.57 -10.07 -19.21
N GLY A 30 -6.53 -10.10 -18.38
CA GLY A 30 -5.19 -10.53 -18.75
C GLY A 30 -4.02 -9.60 -18.51
N GLU A 31 -4.20 -8.40 -17.98
CA GLU A 31 -3.06 -7.52 -17.72
C GLU A 31 -2.71 -7.44 -16.22
N THR A 32 -1.49 -7.92 -15.94
CA THR A 32 -0.72 -7.78 -14.68
C THR A 32 -1.36 -8.36 -13.42
N GLN A 33 -1.18 -9.66 -13.25
CA GLN A 33 -1.25 -10.24 -11.91
C GLN A 33 -0.14 -9.61 -11.06
N ALA A 34 -0.52 -8.89 -10.00
CA ALA A 34 0.46 -8.34 -9.07
C ALA A 34 1.35 -9.46 -8.52
N ALA A 35 2.65 -9.22 -8.45
CA ALA A 35 3.58 -10.15 -7.84
C ALA A 35 3.14 -10.43 -6.39
N GLY A 36 3.16 -11.70 -6.00
CA GLY A 36 2.91 -12.11 -4.63
C GLY A 36 4.01 -11.60 -3.68
N ALA A 37 3.81 -11.80 -2.38
CA ALA A 37 4.83 -11.49 -1.39
C ALA A 37 6.12 -12.27 -1.68
N TYR A 38 7.27 -11.61 -1.49
CA TYR A 38 8.56 -12.27 -1.54
C TYR A 38 8.68 -13.28 -0.39
N VAL A 39 9.03 -14.50 -0.71
CA VAL A 39 9.30 -15.56 0.26
C VAL A 39 10.74 -16.00 0.10
N ALA A 40 11.59 -15.63 1.06
CA ALA A 40 12.99 -16.02 1.05
C ALA A 40 13.13 -17.54 1.25
N TYR A 41 14.05 -18.17 0.53
CA TYR A 41 14.40 -19.55 0.78
C TYR A 41 15.08 -19.70 2.14
N PRO A 42 14.69 -20.67 2.98
CA PRO A 42 15.30 -20.88 4.29
C PRO A 42 16.76 -21.33 4.12
N LYS A 43 17.64 -20.72 4.87
CA LYS A 43 19.03 -21.18 4.98
C LYS A 43 19.03 -22.46 5.83
N LYS A 44 19.41 -23.59 5.23
CA LYS A 44 19.48 -24.89 5.92
C LYS A 44 20.65 -24.89 6.91
N GLY A 45 20.45 -25.47 8.08
CA GLY A 45 21.49 -25.61 9.09
C GLY A 45 20.96 -25.38 10.51
N LEU A 46 21.84 -25.57 11.48
CA LEU A 46 21.61 -25.16 12.87
C LEU A 46 22.04 -23.69 13.01
N HIS A 47 21.14 -22.87 13.51
CA HIS A 47 21.38 -21.46 13.75
C HIS A 47 21.21 -21.16 15.23
N GLU A 48 22.21 -20.49 15.82
CA GLU A 48 22.18 -20.05 17.20
C GLU A 48 21.84 -18.56 17.27
N TRP A 49 21.28 -18.13 18.40
CA TRP A 49 20.94 -16.73 18.66
C TRP A 49 19.96 -16.10 17.68
N ILE A 50 18.89 -16.81 17.36
CA ILE A 50 17.85 -16.35 16.41
C ILE A 50 16.89 -15.42 17.13
N GLY A 51 16.76 -14.18 16.63
CA GLY A 51 15.67 -13.26 16.97
C GLY A 51 14.57 -13.30 15.90
N SER A 52 13.31 -13.34 16.32
CA SER A 52 12.15 -13.23 15.42
C SER A 52 11.38 -11.95 15.71
N MET A 53 11.07 -11.19 14.67
CA MET A 53 10.25 -10.00 14.75
C MET A 53 9.10 -10.12 13.74
N ASP A 54 7.87 -9.91 14.20
CA ASP A 54 6.67 -9.91 13.37
C ASP A 54 5.98 -8.55 13.39
N LEU A 55 5.57 -8.08 12.22
CA LEU A 55 4.86 -6.81 12.07
C LEU A 55 3.36 -7.06 12.13
N ASN A 56 2.70 -6.49 13.14
CA ASN A 56 1.26 -6.60 13.31
C ASN A 56 0.49 -6.00 12.14
N SER A 57 -0.20 -6.86 11.37
CA SER A 57 -1.08 -6.42 10.26
C SER A 57 -0.35 -5.49 9.27
N LEU A 58 0.82 -5.93 8.76
CA LEU A 58 1.74 -5.13 7.95
C LEU A 58 1.02 -4.30 6.88
N TYR A 59 0.30 -4.93 5.94
CA TYR A 59 -0.38 -4.22 4.85
C TYR A 59 -1.42 -3.18 5.33
N PRO A 60 -2.36 -3.52 6.23
CA PRO A 60 -3.26 -2.53 6.81
C PRO A 60 -2.55 -1.38 7.50
N SER A 61 -1.41 -1.65 8.15
CA SER A 61 -0.63 -0.62 8.83
C SER A 61 0.04 0.34 7.86
N VAL A 62 0.62 -0.17 6.76
CA VAL A 62 1.22 0.66 5.70
C VAL A 62 0.15 1.52 5.00
N ILE A 63 -0.99 0.92 4.62
CA ILE A 63 -2.10 1.66 3.98
C ILE A 63 -2.58 2.80 4.89
N ARG A 64 -2.70 2.56 6.19
CA ARG A 64 -3.09 3.59 7.17
C ARG A 64 -2.00 4.63 7.39
N ALA A 65 -0.74 4.20 7.47
CA ALA A 65 0.40 5.07 7.68
C ALA A 65 0.64 6.03 6.52
N LEU A 66 0.48 5.60 5.29
CA LEU A 66 0.63 6.43 4.10
C LEU A 66 -0.68 7.06 3.60
N ASN A 67 -1.78 6.86 4.32
CA ASN A 67 -3.13 7.31 3.92
C ASN A 67 -3.51 6.89 2.49
N MET A 68 -3.16 5.66 2.11
CA MET A 68 -3.31 5.14 0.74
C MET A 68 -4.77 4.92 0.37
N SER A 69 -5.27 5.76 -0.50
CA SER A 69 -6.61 5.66 -1.10
C SER A 69 -6.60 6.39 -2.45
N PRO A 70 -7.43 6.00 -3.44
CA PRO A 70 -7.43 6.67 -4.74
C PRO A 70 -7.59 8.18 -4.64
N GLU A 71 -8.52 8.63 -3.82
CA GLU A 71 -8.84 10.06 -3.64
C GLU A 71 -7.80 10.84 -2.84
N THR A 72 -6.79 10.19 -2.29
CA THR A 72 -5.67 10.85 -1.57
C THR A 72 -4.40 10.95 -2.39
N ILE A 73 -4.38 10.38 -3.59
CA ILE A 73 -3.27 10.53 -4.53
C ILE A 73 -3.30 11.97 -5.07
N VAL A 74 -2.20 12.68 -4.95
CA VAL A 74 -2.07 14.07 -5.44
C VAL A 74 -0.96 14.24 -6.47
N GLY A 75 -0.09 13.24 -6.60
CA GLY A 75 0.98 13.28 -7.58
C GLY A 75 1.75 11.96 -7.67
N GLN A 76 2.59 11.90 -8.68
CA GLN A 76 3.44 10.75 -8.97
C GLN A 76 4.80 11.21 -9.46
N ILE A 77 5.86 10.73 -8.87
CA ILE A 77 7.20 10.88 -9.44
C ILE A 77 7.31 9.97 -10.66
N ARG A 78 7.71 10.54 -11.79
CA ARG A 78 7.88 9.79 -13.04
C ARG A 78 9.09 8.88 -12.93
N GLN A 79 8.89 7.58 -13.14
CA GLN A 79 9.90 6.55 -12.90
C GLN A 79 10.72 6.23 -14.17
N ASP A 80 11.23 7.22 -14.88
CA ASP A 80 11.93 6.99 -16.14
C ASP A 80 13.26 6.25 -15.92
N ARG A 81 14.05 6.65 -14.94
CA ARG A 81 15.34 5.99 -14.60
C ARG A 81 15.13 4.56 -14.11
N THR A 82 14.14 4.36 -13.24
CA THR A 82 13.79 3.03 -12.75
C THR A 82 13.35 2.10 -13.89
N LYS A 83 12.52 2.61 -14.80
CA LYS A 83 12.11 1.84 -16.01
C LYS A 83 13.29 1.51 -16.91
N ASP A 84 14.20 2.45 -17.11
CA ASP A 84 15.40 2.24 -17.92
C ASP A 84 16.36 1.24 -17.26
N MET A 85 16.52 1.31 -15.93
CA MET A 85 17.28 0.30 -15.18
C MET A 85 16.71 -1.11 -15.39
N ILE A 86 15.39 -1.27 -15.24
CA ILE A 86 14.73 -2.57 -15.44
C ILE A 86 14.87 -3.03 -16.89
N ARG A 87 14.60 -2.14 -17.86
CA ARG A 87 14.72 -2.46 -19.28
C ARG A 87 16.12 -2.93 -19.65
N ASN A 88 17.15 -2.22 -19.21
CA ASN A 88 18.54 -2.54 -19.45
C ASN A 88 18.96 -3.85 -18.76
N GLY A 89 18.52 -4.07 -17.51
CA GLY A 89 18.76 -5.32 -16.79
C GLY A 89 18.14 -6.52 -17.53
N MET A 90 16.88 -6.43 -17.92
CA MET A 90 16.21 -7.49 -18.68
C MET A 90 16.84 -7.71 -20.05
N ALA A 91 17.28 -6.67 -20.74
CA ALA A 91 17.99 -6.77 -22.00
C ALA A 91 19.35 -7.47 -21.86
N SER A 92 20.00 -7.37 -20.69
CA SER A 92 21.23 -8.10 -20.37
C SER A 92 21.02 -9.54 -19.89
N GLY A 93 19.76 -10.01 -19.84
CA GLY A 93 19.40 -11.38 -19.46
C GLY A 93 19.02 -11.57 -17.99
N MET A 94 18.94 -10.50 -17.20
CA MET A 94 18.46 -10.57 -15.83
C MET A 94 16.93 -10.79 -15.80
N SER A 95 16.46 -11.54 -14.83
CA SER A 95 15.04 -11.59 -14.51
C SER A 95 14.57 -10.27 -13.89
N PHE A 96 13.27 -10.01 -13.91
CA PHE A 96 12.71 -8.83 -13.25
C PHE A 96 13.09 -8.75 -11.75
N ALA A 97 13.09 -9.88 -11.04
CA ALA A 97 13.48 -9.94 -9.63
C ALA A 97 14.95 -9.57 -9.39
N GLU A 98 15.85 -10.05 -10.27
CA GLU A 98 17.28 -9.73 -10.19
C GLU A 98 17.56 -8.25 -10.43
N CYS A 99 16.76 -7.56 -11.28
CA CYS A 99 16.87 -6.11 -11.46
C CYS A 99 16.62 -5.32 -10.16
N TRP A 100 15.86 -5.89 -9.23
CA TRP A 100 15.54 -5.29 -7.94
C TRP A 100 16.43 -5.76 -6.79
N GLU A 101 17.37 -6.68 -7.03
CA GLU A 101 18.22 -7.18 -5.95
C GLU A 101 19.02 -6.04 -5.30
N GLY A 102 18.94 -5.96 -3.95
CA GLY A 102 19.59 -4.92 -3.16
C GLY A 102 18.95 -3.53 -3.26
N LYS A 103 17.78 -3.38 -3.89
CA LYS A 103 17.08 -2.10 -4.02
C LYS A 103 15.78 -2.11 -3.20
N PHE A 104 15.60 -1.05 -2.42
CA PHE A 104 14.43 -0.90 -1.56
C PHE A 104 13.25 -0.20 -2.26
N ALA A 105 13.53 0.81 -3.11
CA ALA A 105 12.54 1.69 -3.71
C ALA A 105 12.89 2.01 -5.16
N CYS A 106 12.05 2.80 -5.85
CA CYS A 106 12.43 3.32 -7.15
C CYS A 106 13.64 4.27 -7.02
N LEU A 107 14.45 4.39 -8.07
CA LEU A 107 15.66 5.23 -8.06
C LEU A 107 15.33 6.69 -7.77
N GLU A 108 14.22 7.17 -8.27
CA GLU A 108 13.75 8.54 -8.08
C GLU A 108 13.34 8.80 -6.61
N TYR A 109 12.84 7.80 -5.89
CA TYR A 109 12.60 7.90 -4.45
C TYR A 109 13.92 8.09 -3.70
N ASP A 110 14.96 7.33 -4.05
CA ASP A 110 16.26 7.44 -3.42
C ASP A 110 16.89 8.83 -3.67
N ILE A 111 16.73 9.39 -4.88
CA ILE A 111 17.16 10.75 -5.22
C ILE A 111 16.51 11.78 -4.30
N VAL A 112 15.18 11.68 -4.06
CA VAL A 112 14.47 12.59 -3.16
C VAL A 112 14.94 12.41 -1.72
N MET A 113 15.01 11.17 -1.22
CA MET A 113 15.35 10.93 0.18
C MET A 113 16.78 11.29 0.52
N ASN A 114 17.72 11.12 -0.41
CA ASN A 114 19.10 11.54 -0.28
C ASN A 114 19.33 13.03 -0.61
N GLN A 115 18.30 13.73 -1.09
CA GLN A 115 18.36 15.15 -1.48
C GLN A 115 19.46 15.42 -2.53
N ASP A 116 19.59 14.53 -3.52
CA ASP A 116 20.64 14.63 -4.52
C ASP A 116 20.50 15.92 -5.33
N ILE A 117 21.51 16.79 -5.24
CA ILE A 117 21.57 18.04 -5.97
C ILE A 117 22.19 17.76 -7.34
N GLY A 118 21.49 18.08 -8.41
CA GLY A 118 21.95 17.83 -9.78
C GLY A 118 21.32 16.64 -10.45
N GLU A 119 20.53 15.87 -9.70
CA GLU A 119 19.70 14.81 -10.24
C GLU A 119 18.24 15.28 -10.31
N ASP A 120 17.79 15.62 -11.51
CA ASP A 120 16.43 16.09 -11.73
C ASP A 120 15.43 14.94 -11.81
N ILE A 121 14.27 15.16 -11.23
CA ILE A 121 13.11 14.26 -11.31
C ILE A 121 11.90 15.02 -11.84
N ILE A 122 10.91 14.31 -12.35
CA ILE A 122 9.66 14.89 -12.82
C ILE A 122 8.54 14.42 -11.92
N ILE A 123 7.78 15.36 -11.36
CA ILE A 123 6.58 15.09 -10.59
C ILE A 123 5.38 15.43 -11.48
N ASP A 124 4.53 14.43 -11.73
CA ASP A 124 3.25 14.59 -12.40
C ASP A 124 2.17 14.75 -11.33
N TRP A 125 1.53 15.92 -11.27
CA TRP A 125 0.47 16.24 -10.32
C TRP A 125 -0.92 15.87 -10.85
N GLU A 126 -1.85 15.55 -9.98
CA GLU A 126 -3.25 15.24 -10.31
C GLU A 126 -3.95 16.35 -11.11
N ASN A 127 -3.54 17.58 -10.94
CA ASN A 127 -4.06 18.74 -11.69
C ASN A 127 -3.58 18.79 -13.16
N GLY A 128 -2.87 17.77 -13.64
CA GLY A 128 -2.35 17.66 -15.00
C GLY A 128 -1.06 18.45 -15.25
N LYS A 129 -0.46 19.06 -14.23
CA LYS A 129 0.83 19.77 -14.35
C LYS A 129 1.97 18.80 -14.09
N SER A 130 3.02 18.91 -14.92
CA SER A 130 4.31 18.25 -14.68
C SER A 130 5.33 19.29 -14.23
N GLN A 131 6.10 18.95 -13.21
CA GLN A 131 7.12 19.83 -12.65
C GLN A 131 8.46 19.08 -12.61
N GLN A 132 9.48 19.64 -13.24
CA GLN A 132 10.86 19.15 -13.16
C GLN A 132 11.56 19.87 -12.01
N VAL A 133 12.14 19.10 -11.09
CA VAL A 133 12.79 19.61 -9.88
C VAL A 133 13.97 18.74 -9.50
N SER A 134 14.93 19.30 -8.79
CA SER A 134 16.03 18.53 -8.17
C SER A 134 15.51 17.66 -7.02
N GLY A 135 16.29 16.64 -6.63
CA GLY A 135 15.94 15.77 -5.50
C GLY A 135 15.70 16.57 -4.21
N LYS A 136 16.48 17.61 -3.96
CA LYS A 136 16.31 18.48 -2.79
C LYS A 136 15.01 19.29 -2.86
N GLU A 137 14.72 19.94 -3.99
CA GLU A 137 13.47 20.68 -4.16
C GLU A 137 12.24 19.79 -4.01
N ALA A 138 12.30 18.56 -4.54
CA ALA A 138 11.24 17.58 -4.36
C ALA A 138 11.07 17.22 -2.87
N TYR A 139 12.17 17.01 -2.14
CA TYR A 139 12.13 16.77 -0.70
C TYR A 139 11.48 17.95 0.04
N ASP A 140 11.89 19.18 -0.26
CA ASP A 140 11.35 20.38 0.36
C ASP A 140 9.84 20.53 0.07
N ILE A 141 9.40 20.30 -1.18
CA ILE A 141 7.98 20.34 -1.57
C ILE A 141 7.16 19.30 -0.79
N ILE A 142 7.66 18.08 -0.68
CA ILE A 142 6.90 16.97 -0.12
C ILE A 142 6.89 17.02 1.41
N PHE A 143 8.03 17.35 2.05
CA PHE A 143 8.19 17.16 3.49
C PHE A 143 8.30 18.48 4.29
N LEU A 144 8.76 19.58 3.68
CA LEU A 144 9.03 20.82 4.39
C LEU A 144 8.05 21.96 4.08
N ASN A 145 7.28 21.87 3.01
CA ASN A 145 6.40 22.94 2.55
C ASN A 145 5.06 23.04 3.31
N GLY A 146 4.88 22.30 4.38
CA GLY A 146 3.68 22.33 5.23
C GLY A 146 2.41 21.76 4.60
N GLN A 147 2.52 21.11 3.45
CA GLN A 147 1.37 20.58 2.68
C GLN A 147 0.89 19.21 3.12
N SER A 148 1.24 18.71 4.30
CA SER A 148 0.78 17.41 4.78
C SER A 148 0.84 16.30 3.72
N LEU A 149 1.96 16.18 3.01
CA LEU A 149 2.19 15.19 1.97
C LEU A 149 3.00 14.00 2.49
N MET A 150 2.88 12.87 1.80
CA MET A 150 3.66 11.66 2.07
C MET A 150 4.09 11.01 0.76
N LEU A 151 5.34 10.59 0.70
CA LEU A 151 5.92 9.89 -0.44
C LEU A 151 6.02 8.39 -0.15
N SER A 152 5.53 7.58 -1.05
CA SER A 152 5.72 6.14 -1.02
C SER A 152 6.95 5.69 -1.82
N ALA A 153 7.47 4.51 -1.52
CA ALA A 153 8.69 3.98 -2.12
C ALA A 153 8.66 3.85 -3.66
N ASN A 154 7.47 3.77 -4.25
CA ASN A 154 7.29 3.79 -5.71
C ASN A 154 7.08 5.21 -6.28
N GLY A 155 7.26 6.24 -5.49
CA GLY A 155 7.14 7.63 -5.94
C GLY A 155 5.71 8.18 -6.01
N THR A 156 4.68 7.49 -5.49
CA THR A 156 3.33 8.07 -5.38
C THR A 156 3.27 9.00 -4.19
N ILE A 157 2.67 10.18 -4.39
CA ILE A 157 2.50 11.22 -3.38
C ILE A 157 1.05 11.22 -2.93
N PHE A 158 0.84 11.07 -1.61
CA PHE A 158 -0.47 11.08 -0.97
C PHE A 158 -0.62 12.32 -0.10
N THR A 159 -1.86 12.82 0.04
CA THR A 159 -2.18 13.88 0.99
C THR A 159 -2.71 13.33 2.31
N TYR A 160 -2.44 14.07 3.40
CA TYR A 160 -3.04 13.86 4.72
C TYR A 160 -4.10 14.91 5.10
N GLU A 161 -4.41 15.83 4.22
CA GLU A 161 -5.43 16.86 4.49
C GLU A 161 -6.79 16.23 4.77
N THR A 162 -7.10 15.14 4.07
CA THR A 162 -8.31 14.35 4.28
C THR A 162 -7.98 12.90 4.53
N LYS A 163 -8.72 12.26 5.43
CA LYS A 163 -8.56 10.82 5.68
C LYS A 163 -9.16 10.02 4.54
N GLY A 164 -8.37 9.21 3.88
CA GLY A 164 -8.83 8.33 2.81
C GLY A 164 -9.91 7.35 3.25
N VAL A 165 -10.75 6.92 2.31
CA VAL A 165 -11.85 5.96 2.55
C VAL A 165 -11.29 4.63 3.05
N ILE A 166 -10.29 4.08 2.37
CA ILE A 166 -9.69 2.79 2.71
C ILE A 166 -8.95 2.86 4.05
N PRO A 167 -8.03 3.82 4.30
CA PRO A 167 -7.38 3.98 5.58
C PRO A 167 -8.36 4.19 6.73
N GLY A 168 -9.40 5.01 6.54
CA GLY A 168 -10.42 5.27 7.55
C GLY A 168 -11.21 4.02 7.92
N LEU A 169 -11.60 3.21 6.94
CA LEU A 169 -12.28 1.93 7.16
C LEU A 169 -11.38 0.94 7.94
N LEU A 170 -10.12 0.82 7.54
CA LEU A 170 -9.15 -0.06 8.20
C LEU A 170 -8.86 0.39 9.63
N GLU A 171 -8.77 1.70 9.88
CA GLU A 171 -8.57 2.26 11.21
C GLU A 171 -9.75 1.94 12.14
N ARG A 172 -10.98 2.13 11.66
CA ARG A 172 -12.19 1.77 12.41
C ARG A 172 -12.22 0.27 12.74
N TRP A 173 -11.97 -0.60 11.78
CA TRP A 173 -11.94 -2.05 12.01
C TRP A 173 -10.84 -2.47 12.98
N TYR A 174 -9.70 -1.80 12.93
CA TYR A 174 -8.61 -2.05 13.87
C TYR A 174 -8.98 -1.64 15.29
N ALA A 175 -9.60 -0.46 15.46
CA ALA A 175 -10.09 0.01 16.75
C ALA A 175 -11.16 -0.92 17.33
N GLU A 176 -12.15 -1.31 16.52
CA GLU A 176 -13.19 -2.27 16.91
C GLU A 176 -12.59 -3.62 17.34
N ARG A 177 -11.58 -4.12 16.61
CA ARG A 177 -10.87 -5.35 16.99
C ARG A 177 -10.18 -5.21 18.34
N LYS A 178 -9.51 -4.08 18.60
CA LYS A 178 -8.85 -3.83 19.88
C LYS A 178 -9.85 -3.80 21.04
N ASP A 179 -11.00 -3.19 20.83
CA ASP A 179 -12.08 -3.17 21.83
C ASP A 179 -12.62 -4.59 22.12
N LEU A 180 -12.87 -5.39 21.07
CA LEU A 180 -13.28 -6.78 21.22
C LEU A 180 -12.23 -7.64 21.93
N GLN A 181 -10.94 -7.44 21.64
CA GLN A 181 -9.85 -8.11 22.35
C GLN A 181 -9.80 -7.72 23.85
N LYS A 182 -10.09 -6.45 24.17
CA LYS A 182 -10.17 -5.99 25.55
C LYS A 182 -11.34 -6.65 26.27
N LYS A 183 -12.52 -6.70 25.65
CA LYS A 183 -13.70 -7.41 26.18
C LYS A 183 -13.43 -8.89 26.43
N ALA A 184 -12.77 -9.57 25.47
CA ALA A 184 -12.38 -10.97 25.66
C ALA A 184 -11.45 -11.15 26.88
N LYS A 185 -10.46 -10.26 27.06
CA LYS A 185 -9.54 -10.34 28.21
C LYS A 185 -10.21 -10.10 29.58
N THR A 186 -11.30 -9.34 29.59
CA THR A 186 -12.06 -9.02 30.82
C THR A 186 -13.28 -9.90 31.01
N ALA A 187 -13.49 -10.92 30.18
CA ALA A 187 -14.61 -11.84 30.26
C ALA A 187 -14.63 -12.61 31.58
N GLY A 188 -15.81 -12.71 32.17
CA GLY A 188 -16.00 -13.36 33.45
C GLY A 188 -16.02 -14.89 33.40
N ASP A 189 -16.34 -15.47 32.24
CA ASP A 189 -16.38 -16.90 32.02
C ASP A 189 -15.87 -17.32 30.64
N SER A 190 -15.71 -18.62 30.42
CA SER A 190 -15.20 -19.20 29.17
C SER A 190 -16.14 -18.98 27.98
N LYS A 191 -17.44 -18.92 28.18
CA LYS A 191 -18.42 -18.71 27.10
C LYS A 191 -18.38 -17.27 26.61
N GLU A 192 -18.29 -16.33 27.53
CA GLU A 192 -18.15 -14.91 27.23
C GLU A 192 -16.81 -14.64 26.52
N PHE A 193 -15.72 -15.24 27.01
CA PHE A 193 -14.43 -15.16 26.33
C PHE A 193 -14.52 -15.66 24.89
N GLU A 194 -15.07 -16.85 24.66
CA GLU A 194 -15.22 -17.45 23.33
C GLU A 194 -16.09 -16.58 22.41
N PHE A 195 -17.14 -15.97 22.93
CA PHE A 195 -18.02 -15.06 22.20
C PHE A 195 -17.27 -13.82 21.68
N TRP A 196 -16.50 -13.17 22.53
CA TRP A 196 -15.73 -11.99 22.14
C TRP A 196 -14.53 -12.35 21.26
N ASP A 197 -13.85 -13.47 21.54
CA ASP A 197 -12.71 -13.92 20.76
C ASP A 197 -13.10 -14.27 19.33
N LYS A 198 -14.20 -14.98 19.10
CA LYS A 198 -14.73 -15.24 17.75
C LYS A 198 -15.02 -13.94 16.98
N ARG A 199 -15.55 -12.94 17.64
CA ARG A 199 -15.85 -11.64 17.01
C ARG A 199 -14.59 -10.88 16.64
N GLN A 200 -13.58 -10.82 17.51
CA GLN A 200 -12.31 -10.19 17.18
C GLN A 200 -11.59 -10.92 16.05
N LEU A 201 -11.73 -12.25 15.97
CA LEU A 201 -11.17 -13.04 14.88
C LEU A 201 -11.80 -12.68 13.52
N VAL A 202 -13.12 -12.47 13.46
CA VAL A 202 -13.80 -11.98 12.25
C VAL A 202 -13.21 -10.62 11.80
N LYS A 203 -12.97 -9.70 12.74
CA LYS A 203 -12.34 -8.41 12.41
C LYS A 203 -10.90 -8.56 11.93
N LYS A 204 -10.12 -9.49 12.53
CA LYS A 204 -8.78 -9.86 12.05
C LYS A 204 -8.81 -10.35 10.61
N ILE A 205 -9.75 -11.24 10.29
CA ILE A 205 -9.92 -11.77 8.93
C ILE A 205 -10.30 -10.64 7.96
N ASN A 206 -11.18 -9.73 8.34
CA ASN A 206 -11.58 -8.61 7.50
C ASN A 206 -10.39 -7.67 7.21
N LEU A 207 -9.61 -7.31 8.21
CA LEU A 207 -8.41 -6.49 8.08
C LEU A 207 -7.38 -7.11 7.14
N ASN A 208 -7.01 -8.37 7.39
CA ASN A 208 -5.96 -9.03 6.62
C ASN A 208 -6.39 -9.35 5.18
N SER A 209 -7.69 -9.44 4.94
CA SER A 209 -8.23 -9.79 3.63
C SER A 209 -8.74 -8.59 2.84
N ALA A 210 -8.78 -7.39 3.44
CA ALA A 210 -9.09 -6.16 2.73
C ALA A 210 -8.10 -5.93 1.58
N TYR A 211 -6.81 -6.10 1.86
CA TYR A 211 -5.75 -6.05 0.85
C TYR A 211 -5.99 -7.01 -0.31
N GLY A 212 -6.20 -8.30 -0.05
CA GLY A 212 -6.48 -9.28 -1.11
C GLY A 212 -7.77 -9.01 -1.90
N ALA A 213 -8.72 -8.25 -1.34
CA ALA A 213 -9.91 -7.82 -2.07
C ALA A 213 -9.63 -6.63 -2.99
N LEU A 214 -8.74 -5.72 -2.58
CA LEU A 214 -8.28 -4.60 -3.40
C LEU A 214 -7.43 -5.09 -4.58
N LEU A 215 -6.68 -6.18 -4.40
CA LEU A 215 -5.84 -6.81 -5.42
C LEU A 215 -6.60 -7.72 -6.41
N ASN A 216 -7.88 -7.97 -6.18
CA ASN A 216 -8.62 -8.89 -7.04
C ASN A 216 -9.03 -8.20 -8.33
N ALA A 217 -8.68 -8.81 -9.48
CA ALA A 217 -9.05 -8.35 -10.82
C ALA A 217 -10.56 -8.15 -11.03
N GLY A 218 -11.38 -8.62 -10.12
CA GLY A 218 -12.80 -8.39 -10.09
C GLY A 218 -13.25 -7.26 -9.15
N SER A 219 -12.33 -6.50 -8.55
CA SER A 219 -12.67 -5.37 -7.69
C SER A 219 -13.01 -4.11 -8.51
N ARG A 220 -13.96 -3.30 -8.05
CA ARG A 220 -14.29 -2.00 -8.67
C ARG A 220 -13.15 -0.96 -8.52
N SER A 221 -12.19 -1.22 -7.67
CA SER A 221 -11.01 -0.38 -7.45
C SER A 221 -9.81 -0.78 -8.30
N GLU A 222 -10.01 -1.65 -9.30
CA GLU A 222 -8.93 -2.28 -10.07
C GLU A 222 -8.05 -1.28 -10.83
N GLU A 223 -8.64 -0.22 -11.37
CA GLU A 223 -7.92 0.79 -12.13
C GLU A 223 -6.96 1.59 -11.22
N HIS A 224 -7.37 1.90 -10.01
CA HIS A 224 -6.56 2.61 -9.02
C HIS A 224 -5.66 1.68 -8.19
N THR A 225 -6.06 0.42 -7.98
CA THR A 225 -5.23 -0.57 -7.31
C THR A 225 -4.22 -1.22 -8.23
N SER A 226 -4.47 -1.35 -9.52
CA SER A 226 -3.44 -1.74 -10.49
C SER A 226 -2.36 -0.67 -10.59
N GLU A 227 -2.69 0.61 -10.43
CA GLU A 227 -1.70 1.67 -10.28
C GLU A 227 -0.92 1.57 -8.96
N LEU A 228 -1.58 1.28 -7.85
CA LEU A 228 -0.93 1.01 -6.57
C LEU A 228 -0.05 -0.25 -6.62
N GLN A 229 -0.37 -1.22 -7.48
CA GLN A 229 0.33 -2.50 -7.64
C GLN A 229 1.37 -2.48 -8.76
N SER A 230 1.03 -1.96 -9.93
CA SER A 230 1.96 -1.83 -11.07
C SER A 230 3.13 -0.92 -10.73
N ARG A 231 2.94 -0.07 -9.72
CA ARG A 231 3.96 0.81 -9.17
C ARG A 231 4.75 0.17 -8.01
N GLY A 232 4.60 -1.14 -7.76
CA GLY A 232 5.47 -1.91 -6.86
C GLY A 232 5.37 -1.61 -5.37
N LEU A 233 4.35 -0.87 -4.93
CA LEU A 233 4.25 -0.32 -3.57
C LEU A 233 4.17 -1.33 -2.45
N ILE A 234 3.59 -2.48 -2.70
CA ILE A 234 3.26 -3.43 -1.63
C ILE A 234 4.15 -4.67 -1.71
N SER A 235 4.75 -4.93 -2.87
CA SER A 235 5.63 -6.09 -3.06
C SER A 235 7.04 -5.88 -2.50
N TYR A 236 7.49 -4.64 -2.29
CA TYR A 236 8.85 -4.32 -1.84
C TYR A 236 8.92 -3.64 -0.46
N ALA A 237 7.78 -3.43 0.19
CA ALA A 237 7.73 -2.94 1.58
C ALA A 237 7.76 -4.09 2.61
N VAL A 238 8.13 -5.31 2.19
CA VAL A 238 8.26 -6.50 3.05
C VAL A 238 9.67 -7.07 2.93
#